data_1787a7d1398580f92a9e910a5fb9944b
#
_entry.id   1787a7d1398580f92a9e910a5fb9944b
#
_cell.length_a   1.000
_cell.length_b   1.000
_cell.length_c   1.000
_cell.angle_alpha   90.00
_cell.angle_beta   90.00
_cell.angle_gamma   90.00
#
_symmetry.space_group_name_H-M   'P 1'
#
loop_
_entity.id
_entity.type
_entity.pdbx_description
1 polymer ?
#
loop_
_entity_poly.entity_id
_entity_poly.type
_entity_poly.pdbx_seq_one_letter_code
_entity_poly.pdbx_strand_id
1 'polypeptide(L)'
;MTADGPRPGDEASATPPVVLIGPMAAGKTSIGRKLASRIGRTFADTDRLIALEHGPIPAIFAEHGEPRFREWEAETVRRALTPGTVVALGGGAVLDEGTRALLRAHATVVLVTVDEVAAERRIGGAGRPLVADGIDAWRRIAAQRDPIYRELADTTVDTSRTPMARLVDQLEAWLGERGL
;
A
#
# COMPACT_ATOMS: atom_id res chain seq x y z
N MET A 1 -36.89 -26.42 14.62
CA MET A 1 -35.97 -25.27 14.54
C MET A 1 -34.82 -25.70 13.64
N THR A 2 -34.95 -25.44 12.35
CA THR A 2 -33.95 -25.75 11.32
C THR A 2 -33.02 -24.54 11.20
N ALA A 3 -31.78 -24.74 11.56
CA ALA A 3 -30.72 -23.76 11.33
C ALA A 3 -30.49 -23.66 9.81
N ASP A 4 -30.87 -22.53 9.23
CA ASP A 4 -30.58 -22.16 7.85
C ASP A 4 -29.07 -21.89 7.78
N GLY A 5 -28.30 -22.79 7.19
CA GLY A 5 -26.88 -22.64 6.94
C GLY A 5 -26.65 -21.61 5.82
N PRO A 6 -25.47 -21.01 5.71
CA PRO A 6 -25.19 -20.02 4.68
C PRO A 6 -25.46 -20.60 3.29
N ARG A 7 -26.18 -19.87 2.47
CA ARG A 7 -26.56 -20.29 1.10
C ARG A 7 -25.32 -20.23 0.19
N PRO A 8 -25.12 -21.21 -0.71
CA PRO A 8 -24.09 -21.12 -1.74
C PRO A 8 -24.48 -20.00 -2.72
N GLY A 9 -23.95 -18.81 -2.53
CA GLY A 9 -24.27 -17.59 -3.30
C GLY A 9 -23.79 -16.31 -2.63
N ASP A 10 -23.48 -16.34 -1.33
CA ASP A 10 -23.05 -15.15 -0.58
C ASP A 10 -21.55 -14.80 -0.77
N GLU A 11 -20.78 -15.64 -1.46
CA GLU A 11 -19.35 -15.36 -1.77
C GLU A 11 -19.14 -14.50 -3.03
N ALA A 12 -20.18 -14.17 -3.78
CA ALA A 12 -20.05 -13.62 -5.13
C ALA A 12 -20.16 -12.09 -5.23
N SER A 13 -19.96 -11.31 -4.16
CA SER A 13 -20.01 -9.83 -4.25
C SER A 13 -19.16 -9.09 -3.21
N ALA A 14 -18.12 -9.67 -2.70
CA ALA A 14 -17.21 -8.91 -1.84
C ALA A 14 -16.24 -8.10 -2.72
N THR A 15 -16.45 -6.79 -2.81
CA THR A 15 -15.58 -5.88 -3.57
C THR A 15 -14.12 -6.05 -3.14
N PRO A 16 -13.19 -6.36 -4.06
CA PRO A 16 -11.79 -6.62 -3.71
C PRO A 16 -11.13 -5.43 -3.00
N PRO A 17 -10.13 -5.66 -2.16
CA PRO A 17 -9.37 -4.58 -1.56
C PRO A 17 -8.64 -3.77 -2.64
N VAL A 18 -8.60 -2.44 -2.45
CA VAL A 18 -7.79 -1.54 -3.27
C VAL A 18 -6.44 -1.34 -2.56
N VAL A 19 -5.36 -1.70 -3.21
CA VAL A 19 -4.03 -1.70 -2.60
C VAL A 19 -3.13 -0.67 -3.27
N LEU A 20 -2.58 0.23 -2.46
CA LEU A 20 -1.65 1.26 -2.90
C LEU A 20 -0.21 0.78 -2.68
N ILE A 21 0.54 0.63 -3.76
CA ILE A 21 1.97 0.29 -3.76
C ILE A 21 2.80 1.45 -4.33
N GLY A 22 4.11 1.38 -4.18
CA GLY A 22 5.03 2.38 -4.71
C GLY A 22 6.10 2.80 -3.71
N PRO A 23 7.04 3.66 -4.13
CA PRO A 23 8.18 4.03 -3.32
C PRO A 23 7.79 4.82 -2.06
N MET A 24 8.76 4.93 -1.16
CA MET A 24 8.66 5.83 -0.01
C MET A 24 8.44 7.28 -0.48
N ALA A 25 7.74 8.08 0.31
CA ALA A 25 7.39 9.46 0.00
C ALA A 25 6.42 9.66 -1.20
N ALA A 26 5.95 8.61 -1.86
CA ALA A 26 4.95 8.70 -2.93
C ALA A 26 3.56 9.19 -2.46
N GLY A 27 3.26 9.17 -1.15
CA GLY A 27 2.00 9.69 -0.62
C GLY A 27 0.87 8.66 -0.53
N LYS A 28 1.19 7.36 -0.56
CA LYS A 28 0.23 6.24 -0.45
C LYS A 28 -0.77 6.38 0.70
N THR A 29 -0.27 6.64 1.91
CA THR A 29 -1.10 6.84 3.11
C THR A 29 -2.11 7.97 2.95
N SER A 30 -1.68 9.10 2.37
CA SER A 30 -2.52 10.28 2.18
C SER A 30 -3.59 10.07 1.12
N ILE A 31 -3.23 9.48 -0.03
CA ILE A 31 -4.17 9.09 -1.09
C ILE A 31 -5.13 8.04 -0.55
N GLY A 32 -4.61 6.97 0.05
CA GLY A 32 -5.42 5.85 0.52
C GLY A 32 -6.48 6.25 1.52
N ARG A 33 -6.13 7.09 2.49
CA ARG A 33 -7.08 7.59 3.48
C ARG A 33 -8.19 8.44 2.85
N LYS A 34 -7.83 9.33 1.91
CA LYS A 34 -8.81 10.17 1.21
C LYS A 34 -9.69 9.37 0.28
N LEU A 35 -9.11 8.44 -0.47
CA LEU A 35 -9.86 7.55 -1.35
C LEU A 35 -10.83 6.69 -0.55
N ALA A 36 -10.38 6.03 0.52
CA ALA A 36 -11.23 5.21 1.39
C ALA A 36 -12.43 6.00 1.91
N SER A 37 -12.19 7.21 2.43
CA SER A 37 -13.26 8.10 2.88
C SER A 37 -14.24 8.48 1.76
N ARG A 38 -13.75 8.70 0.55
CA ARG A 38 -14.55 9.10 -0.60
C ARG A 38 -15.48 7.98 -1.09
N ILE A 39 -14.97 6.74 -1.13
CA ILE A 39 -15.70 5.58 -1.63
C ILE A 39 -16.38 4.75 -0.52
N GLY A 40 -16.39 5.26 0.72
CA GLY A 40 -17.08 4.62 1.85
C GLY A 40 -16.45 3.30 2.33
N ARG A 41 -15.10 3.14 2.15
CA ARG A 41 -14.37 1.94 2.57
C ARG A 41 -13.49 2.21 3.80
N THR A 42 -13.09 1.16 4.49
CA THR A 42 -12.11 1.24 5.58
C THR A 42 -10.70 1.48 5.02
N PHE A 43 -9.82 2.07 5.83
CA PHE A 43 -8.43 2.34 5.47
C PHE A 43 -7.46 1.64 6.42
N ALA A 44 -6.45 0.96 5.88
CA ALA A 44 -5.34 0.39 6.61
C ALA A 44 -3.99 0.86 6.02
N ASP A 45 -3.00 1.07 6.90
CA ASP A 45 -1.61 1.35 6.52
C ASP A 45 -0.75 0.32 7.23
N THR A 46 -0.07 -0.55 6.46
CA THR A 46 0.65 -1.69 7.03
C THR A 46 1.84 -1.28 7.89
N ASP A 47 2.58 -0.23 7.52
CA ASP A 47 3.68 0.28 8.34
C ASP A 47 3.17 0.78 9.69
N ARG A 48 2.00 1.43 9.70
CA ARG A 48 1.37 1.90 10.95
C ARG A 48 0.87 0.74 11.80
N LEU A 49 0.28 -0.28 11.20
CA LEU A 49 -0.19 -1.46 11.94
C LEU A 49 0.98 -2.17 12.61
N ILE A 50 2.09 -2.39 11.88
CA ILE A 50 3.31 -2.98 12.43
C ILE A 50 3.84 -2.12 13.60
N ALA A 51 3.89 -0.82 13.41
CA ALA A 51 4.38 0.08 14.45
C ALA A 51 3.50 0.10 15.71
N LEU A 52 2.20 -0.11 15.59
CA LEU A 52 1.28 -0.23 16.72
C LEU A 52 1.45 -1.55 17.49
N GLU A 53 1.74 -2.65 16.79
CA GLU A 53 1.86 -3.99 17.37
C GLU A 53 3.26 -4.25 17.95
N HIS A 54 4.32 -3.76 17.29
CA HIS A 54 5.71 -4.14 17.55
C HIS A 54 6.62 -2.96 17.91
N GLY A 55 6.09 -1.73 17.96
CA GLY A 55 6.86 -0.53 18.22
C GLY A 55 7.40 0.16 16.97
N PRO A 56 8.12 1.29 17.14
CA PRO A 56 8.62 2.07 16.02
C PRO A 56 9.50 1.25 15.06
N ILE A 57 9.26 1.36 13.75
CA ILE A 57 9.98 0.58 12.74
C ILE A 57 11.51 0.69 12.87
N PRO A 58 12.12 1.86 13.16
CA PRO A 58 13.57 1.94 13.42
C PRO A 58 14.04 1.07 14.58
N ALA A 59 13.26 0.98 15.65
CA ALA A 59 13.58 0.13 16.80
C ALA A 59 13.48 -1.35 16.43
N ILE A 60 12.46 -1.73 15.66
CA ILE A 60 12.31 -3.11 15.15
C ILE A 60 13.56 -3.52 14.36
N PHE A 61 14.04 -2.67 13.44
CA PHE A 61 15.25 -2.96 12.66
C PHE A 61 16.49 -3.10 13.54
N ALA A 62 16.63 -2.25 14.56
CA ALA A 62 17.76 -2.28 15.47
C ALA A 62 17.76 -3.52 16.39
N GLU A 63 16.59 -3.92 16.89
CA GLU A 63 16.45 -4.98 17.89
C GLU A 63 16.27 -6.38 17.27
N HIS A 64 15.56 -6.47 16.15
CA HIS A 64 15.15 -7.74 15.53
C HIS A 64 15.69 -7.97 14.12
N GLY A 65 16.25 -6.94 13.49
CA GLY A 65 16.78 -6.99 12.12
C GLY A 65 15.72 -6.97 11.03
N GLU A 66 16.19 -6.80 9.79
CA GLU A 66 15.31 -6.74 8.61
C GLU A 66 14.52 -8.06 8.36
N PRO A 67 15.12 -9.26 8.50
CA PRO A 67 14.36 -10.50 8.25
C PRO A 67 13.09 -10.62 9.10
N ARG A 68 13.20 -10.30 10.38
CA ARG A 68 12.04 -10.35 11.29
C ARG A 68 10.98 -9.31 10.96
N PHE A 69 11.41 -8.09 10.59
CA PHE A 69 10.49 -7.08 10.10
C PHE A 69 9.72 -7.57 8.86
N ARG A 70 10.38 -8.24 7.90
CA ARG A 70 9.74 -8.76 6.69
C ARG A 70 8.72 -9.87 6.98
N GLU A 71 8.96 -10.71 7.98
CA GLU A 71 7.97 -11.70 8.43
C GLU A 71 6.70 -11.02 8.94
N TRP A 72 6.84 -10.02 9.83
CA TRP A 72 5.71 -9.25 10.35
C TRP A 72 5.00 -8.43 9.27
N GLU A 73 5.76 -7.87 8.33
CA GLU A 73 5.21 -7.13 7.19
C GLU A 73 4.31 -8.05 6.33
N ALA A 74 4.80 -9.22 5.94
CA ALA A 74 4.03 -10.18 5.15
C ALA A 74 2.77 -10.69 5.88
N GLU A 75 2.86 -10.92 7.19
CA GLU A 75 1.72 -11.31 8.02
C GLU A 75 0.69 -10.18 8.11
N THR A 76 1.15 -8.95 8.34
CA THR A 76 0.27 -7.77 8.42
C THR A 76 -0.44 -7.51 7.10
N VAL A 77 0.25 -7.66 5.96
CA VAL A 77 -0.36 -7.55 4.62
C VAL A 77 -1.49 -8.57 4.48
N ARG A 78 -1.26 -9.86 4.79
CA ARG A 78 -2.30 -10.89 4.71
C ARG A 78 -3.54 -10.55 5.52
N ARG A 79 -3.37 -10.00 6.75
CA ARG A 79 -4.49 -9.60 7.62
C ARG A 79 -5.21 -8.36 7.11
N ALA A 80 -4.50 -7.43 6.48
CA ALA A 80 -5.05 -6.16 6.00
C ALA A 80 -5.84 -6.31 4.68
N LEU A 81 -5.55 -7.34 3.87
CA LEU A 81 -6.20 -7.58 2.59
C LEU A 81 -7.59 -8.20 2.77
N THR A 82 -8.52 -7.39 3.25
CA THR A 82 -9.92 -7.80 3.42
C THR A 82 -10.84 -7.09 2.40
N PRO A 83 -11.92 -7.73 1.96
CA PRO A 83 -12.88 -7.10 1.06
C PRO A 83 -13.36 -5.73 1.57
N GLY A 84 -13.54 -4.78 0.67
CA GLY A 84 -14.05 -3.45 1.02
C GLY A 84 -13.05 -2.55 1.74
N THR A 85 -11.74 -2.88 1.74
CA THR A 85 -10.69 -2.05 2.32
C THR A 85 -9.88 -1.30 1.26
N VAL A 86 -9.28 -0.18 1.67
CA VAL A 86 -8.17 0.49 0.96
C VAL A 86 -6.92 0.31 1.81
N VAL A 87 -5.88 -0.30 1.27
CA VAL A 87 -4.65 -0.65 2.01
C VAL A 87 -3.45 0.08 1.41
N ALA A 88 -2.72 0.83 2.23
CA ALA A 88 -1.41 1.37 1.84
C ALA A 88 -0.31 0.42 2.34
N LEU A 89 0.50 -0.12 1.43
CA LEU A 89 1.61 -1.00 1.77
C LEU A 89 2.91 -0.24 2.05
N GLY A 90 3.72 -0.78 2.94
CA GLY A 90 5.14 -0.43 3.06
C GLY A 90 5.85 -0.58 1.70
N GLY A 91 6.80 0.31 1.40
CA GLY A 91 7.47 0.30 0.09
C GLY A 91 8.26 -0.97 -0.20
N GLY A 92 8.61 -1.77 0.82
CA GLY A 92 9.32 -3.04 0.67
C GLY A 92 8.43 -4.28 0.62
N ALA A 93 7.15 -4.16 0.93
CA ALA A 93 6.23 -5.30 1.04
C ALA A 93 6.14 -6.14 -0.26
N VAL A 94 6.32 -5.51 -1.42
CA VAL A 94 6.31 -6.20 -2.73
C VAL A 94 7.56 -7.06 -2.98
N LEU A 95 8.57 -7.00 -2.10
CA LEU A 95 9.76 -7.88 -2.22
C LEU A 95 9.43 -9.32 -1.81
N ASP A 96 8.43 -9.51 -0.95
CA ASP A 96 7.94 -10.83 -0.58
C ASP A 96 7.09 -11.44 -1.69
N GLU A 97 7.43 -12.67 -2.11
CA GLU A 97 6.73 -13.35 -3.20
C GLU A 97 5.30 -13.77 -2.83
N GLY A 98 5.08 -14.15 -1.57
CA GLY A 98 3.75 -14.45 -1.05
C GLY A 98 2.82 -13.23 -1.12
N THR A 99 3.34 -12.06 -0.76
CA THR A 99 2.62 -10.78 -0.91
C THR A 99 2.27 -10.52 -2.37
N ARG A 100 3.22 -10.67 -3.32
CA ARG A 100 2.92 -10.49 -4.75
C ARG A 100 1.84 -11.44 -5.26
N ALA A 101 1.91 -12.70 -4.85
CA ALA A 101 0.90 -13.70 -5.23
C ALA A 101 -0.50 -13.33 -4.71
N LEU A 102 -0.60 -12.87 -3.45
CA LEU A 102 -1.86 -12.39 -2.87
C LEU A 102 -2.42 -11.17 -3.61
N LEU A 103 -1.55 -10.21 -3.95
CA LEU A 103 -1.96 -9.01 -4.69
C LEU A 103 -2.53 -9.36 -6.06
N ARG A 104 -1.84 -10.23 -6.82
CA ARG A 104 -2.32 -10.67 -8.15
C ARG A 104 -3.64 -11.41 -8.10
N ALA A 105 -3.86 -12.20 -7.05
CA ALA A 105 -5.05 -13.05 -6.94
C ALA A 105 -6.29 -12.32 -6.39
N HIS A 106 -6.11 -11.34 -5.51
CA HIS A 106 -7.20 -10.86 -4.66
C HIS A 106 -7.35 -9.34 -4.55
N ALA A 107 -6.48 -8.54 -5.17
CA ALA A 107 -6.48 -7.10 -4.98
C ALA A 107 -6.59 -6.32 -6.29
N THR A 108 -7.12 -5.11 -6.21
CA THR A 108 -6.98 -4.08 -7.23
C THR A 108 -5.81 -3.20 -6.85
N VAL A 109 -4.76 -3.20 -7.66
CA VAL A 109 -3.47 -2.61 -7.31
C VAL A 109 -3.24 -1.27 -8.00
N VAL A 110 -3.00 -0.23 -7.20
CA VAL A 110 -2.70 1.12 -7.66
C VAL A 110 -1.23 1.45 -7.36
N LEU A 111 -0.45 1.70 -8.39
CA LEU A 111 0.90 2.23 -8.24
C LEU A 111 0.84 3.74 -8.02
N VAL A 112 1.38 4.19 -6.91
CA VAL A 112 1.56 5.61 -6.60
C VAL A 112 3.01 5.98 -6.83
N THR A 113 3.27 6.81 -7.85
CA THR A 113 4.61 7.29 -8.18
C THR A 113 4.88 8.69 -7.65
N VAL A 114 6.15 9.04 -7.61
CA VAL A 114 6.65 10.38 -7.26
C VAL A 114 7.99 10.59 -7.95
N ASP A 115 8.23 11.79 -8.49
CA ASP A 115 9.55 12.15 -9.00
C ASP A 115 10.55 12.42 -7.86
N GLU A 116 11.82 12.41 -8.20
CA GLU A 116 12.92 12.58 -7.26
C GLU A 116 12.84 13.92 -6.51
N VAL A 117 12.52 15.00 -7.22
CA VAL A 117 12.44 16.35 -6.63
C VAL A 117 11.35 16.45 -5.57
N ALA A 118 10.18 15.88 -5.85
CA ALA A 118 9.09 15.83 -4.89
C ALA A 118 9.37 14.86 -3.74
N ALA A 119 10.03 13.73 -4.02
CA ALA A 119 10.46 12.79 -3.00
C ALA A 119 11.45 13.40 -2.01
N GLU A 120 12.49 14.09 -2.50
CA GLU A 120 13.51 14.75 -1.68
C GLU A 120 12.89 15.76 -0.71
N ARG A 121 11.99 16.61 -1.20
CA ARG A 121 11.25 17.57 -0.36
C ARG A 121 10.45 16.91 0.77
N ARG A 122 9.90 15.71 0.52
CA ARG A 122 9.06 14.98 1.47
C ARG A 122 9.85 14.14 2.46
N ILE A 123 11.05 13.69 2.08
CA ILE A 123 11.94 12.88 2.91
C ILE A 123 12.63 13.73 3.98
N GLY A 124 13.04 14.94 3.66
CA GLY A 124 13.79 15.83 4.56
C GLY A 124 13.09 16.18 5.89
N GLY A 125 11.82 15.82 6.06
CA GLY A 125 11.03 16.03 7.29
C GLY A 125 10.70 14.78 8.10
N ALA A 126 11.12 13.57 7.68
CA ALA A 126 10.68 12.33 8.33
C ALA A 126 11.86 11.43 8.66
N GLY A 127 12.17 11.26 9.94
CA GLY A 127 13.16 10.29 10.44
C GLY A 127 12.84 8.85 9.99
N ARG A 128 13.32 8.47 8.79
CA ARG A 128 13.12 7.13 8.20
C ARG A 128 14.47 6.44 8.02
N PRO A 129 14.69 5.25 8.64
CA PRO A 129 16.02 4.62 8.71
C PRO A 129 16.58 4.16 7.36
N LEU A 130 15.73 3.85 6.36
CA LEU A 130 16.17 3.39 5.04
C LEU A 130 16.66 4.52 4.12
N VAL A 131 16.64 5.77 4.57
CA VAL A 131 17.09 6.95 3.80
C VAL A 131 18.15 7.73 4.58
N ALA A 132 18.89 7.06 5.45
CA ALA A 132 20.01 7.68 6.18
C ALA A 132 21.03 8.32 5.22
N ASP A 133 21.19 7.73 4.01
CA ASP A 133 22.07 8.23 2.95
C ASP A 133 21.37 9.21 1.97
N GLY A 134 20.19 9.77 2.34
CA GLY A 134 19.51 10.80 1.58
C GLY A 134 18.86 10.33 0.27
N ILE A 135 18.78 11.27 -0.70
CA ILE A 135 18.05 11.05 -1.96
C ILE A 135 18.70 9.98 -2.87
N ASP A 136 20.03 9.80 -2.78
CA ASP A 136 20.74 8.79 -3.59
C ASP A 136 20.34 7.37 -3.18
N ALA A 137 20.19 7.11 -1.87
CA ALA A 137 19.67 5.84 -1.38
C ALA A 137 18.21 5.62 -1.82
N TRP A 138 17.38 6.66 -1.74
CA TRP A 138 16.00 6.59 -2.22
C TRP A 138 15.95 6.25 -3.71
N ARG A 139 16.74 6.93 -4.55
CA ARG A 139 16.80 6.69 -6.00
C ARG A 139 17.17 5.25 -6.31
N ARG A 140 18.21 4.73 -5.67
CA ARG A 140 18.67 3.34 -5.85
C ARG A 140 17.58 2.33 -5.46
N ILE A 141 16.94 2.51 -4.30
CA ILE A 141 15.88 1.63 -3.81
C ILE A 141 14.63 1.72 -4.71
N ALA A 142 14.24 2.92 -5.12
CA ALA A 142 13.09 3.13 -6.00
C ALA A 142 13.32 2.46 -7.37
N ALA A 143 14.49 2.65 -7.97
CA ALA A 143 14.83 2.05 -9.27
C ALA A 143 14.86 0.51 -9.20
N GLN A 144 15.36 -0.07 -8.12
CA GLN A 144 15.39 -1.53 -7.91
C GLN A 144 14.00 -2.13 -7.83
N ARG A 145 13.02 -1.41 -7.26
CA ARG A 145 11.66 -1.89 -7.01
C ARG A 145 10.67 -1.52 -8.11
N ASP A 146 10.96 -0.52 -8.93
CA ASP A 146 10.07 -0.01 -9.97
C ASP A 146 9.55 -1.11 -10.93
N PRO A 147 10.38 -2.06 -11.43
CA PRO A 147 9.87 -3.15 -12.26
C PRO A 147 8.80 -4.01 -11.57
N ILE A 148 8.97 -4.29 -10.27
CA ILE A 148 8.01 -5.08 -9.49
C ILE A 148 6.71 -4.30 -9.30
N TYR A 149 6.81 -3.01 -8.99
CA TYR A 149 5.61 -2.16 -8.84
C TYR A 149 4.80 -2.11 -10.13
N ARG A 150 5.48 -1.92 -11.29
CA ARG A 150 4.81 -1.83 -12.60
C ARG A 150 4.18 -3.13 -13.05
N GLU A 151 4.81 -4.26 -12.73
CA GLU A 151 4.26 -5.59 -13.03
C GLU A 151 2.96 -5.87 -12.26
N LEU A 152 2.87 -5.37 -11.01
CA LEU A 152 1.72 -5.62 -10.14
C LEU A 152 0.56 -4.66 -10.37
N ALA A 153 0.79 -3.51 -10.97
CA ALA A 153 -0.16 -2.42 -11.00
C ALA A 153 -1.24 -2.55 -12.06
N ASP A 154 -2.50 -2.42 -11.68
CA ASP A 154 -3.65 -2.28 -12.59
C ASP A 154 -3.78 -0.84 -13.12
N THR A 155 -3.35 0.14 -12.34
CA THR A 155 -3.28 1.55 -12.73
C THR A 155 -2.18 2.29 -11.99
N THR A 156 -1.83 3.48 -12.48
CA THR A 156 -0.77 4.32 -11.92
C THR A 156 -1.24 5.77 -11.76
N VAL A 157 -0.91 6.38 -10.62
CA VAL A 157 -1.09 7.81 -10.36
C VAL A 157 0.21 8.47 -9.94
N ASP A 158 0.47 9.67 -10.43
CA ASP A 158 1.69 10.43 -10.13
C ASP A 158 1.37 11.61 -9.20
N THR A 159 2.02 11.62 -8.03
CA THR A 159 1.86 12.64 -7.01
C THR A 159 2.87 13.77 -7.09
N SER A 160 3.74 13.79 -8.08
CA SER A 160 4.84 14.76 -8.19
C SER A 160 4.32 16.19 -8.28
N ARG A 161 3.29 16.40 -9.10
CA ARG A 161 2.74 17.73 -9.42
C ARG A 161 1.22 17.79 -9.35
N THR A 162 0.54 16.67 -9.40
CA THR A 162 -0.93 16.62 -9.41
C THR A 162 -1.50 16.84 -8.01
N PRO A 163 -2.45 17.76 -7.82
CA PRO A 163 -3.11 17.95 -6.54
C PRO A 163 -3.80 16.67 -6.06
N MET A 164 -3.68 16.38 -4.77
CA MET A 164 -4.23 15.18 -4.13
C MET A 164 -5.72 14.95 -4.44
N ALA A 165 -6.53 16.03 -4.44
CA ALA A 165 -7.96 15.92 -4.71
C ALA A 165 -8.23 15.37 -6.11
N ARG A 166 -7.50 15.86 -7.13
CA ARG A 166 -7.62 15.35 -8.51
C ARG A 166 -7.24 13.89 -8.65
N LEU A 167 -6.19 13.45 -7.93
CA LEU A 167 -5.78 12.04 -7.96
C LEU A 167 -6.85 11.14 -7.34
N VAL A 168 -7.49 11.59 -6.27
CA VAL A 168 -8.59 10.85 -5.65
C VAL A 168 -9.81 10.80 -6.58
N ASP A 169 -10.16 11.93 -7.23
CA ASP A 169 -11.26 11.97 -8.21
C ASP A 169 -11.00 11.03 -9.40
N GLN A 170 -9.76 10.98 -9.90
CA GLN A 170 -9.35 10.05 -10.97
C GLN A 170 -9.48 8.58 -10.55
N LEU A 171 -9.02 8.25 -9.34
CA LEU A 171 -9.10 6.89 -8.82
C LEU A 171 -10.55 6.45 -8.54
N GLU A 172 -11.37 7.34 -7.99
CA GLU A 172 -12.81 7.07 -7.78
C GLU A 172 -13.52 6.77 -9.11
N ALA A 173 -13.31 7.61 -10.13
CA ALA A 173 -13.88 7.40 -11.46
C ALA A 173 -13.38 6.08 -12.09
N TRP A 174 -12.08 5.80 -12.02
CA TRP A 174 -11.47 4.59 -12.55
C TRP A 174 -11.98 3.30 -11.86
N LEU A 175 -12.21 3.33 -10.54
CA LEU A 175 -12.82 2.24 -9.80
C LEU A 175 -14.29 2.07 -10.18
N GLY A 176 -15.04 3.16 -10.27
CA GLY A 176 -16.47 3.15 -10.65
C GLY A 176 -16.72 2.55 -12.03
N GLU A 177 -15.86 2.84 -13.03
CA GLU A 177 -15.93 2.24 -14.38
C GLU A 177 -15.76 0.71 -14.38
N ARG A 178 -15.16 0.15 -13.33
CA ARG A 178 -14.91 -1.30 -13.14
C ARG A 178 -15.90 -1.96 -12.20
N GLY A 179 -16.84 -1.22 -11.65
CA GLY A 179 -17.80 -1.73 -10.66
C GLY A 179 -17.17 -2.08 -9.31
N LEU A 180 -16.07 -1.42 -8.95
CA LEU A 180 -15.25 -1.68 -7.76
C LEU A 180 -15.55 -0.70 -6.63
#